data_88b280864477258868b57888c3e27f6d
#
_entry.id   88b280864477258868b57888c3e27f6d
#
_cell.length_a   1.000
_cell.length_b   1.000
_cell.length_c   1.000
_cell.angle_alpha   90.00
_cell.angle_beta   90.00
_cell.angle_gamma   90.00
#
_symmetry.space_group_name_H-M   'P 1'
#
loop_
_entity.id
_entity.type
_entity.pdbx_description
1 polymer ?
#
loop_
_entity_poly.entity_id
_entity_poly.type
_entity_poly.pdbx_seq_one_letter_code
_entity_poly.pdbx_strand_id
1 'polypeptide(L)'
;QLWIELGHTTPLKFTSFEAFPMTLKDMSHALKNWPELNHLAIELIQQLEGGWAIKTSTLDARIIVGDARKTLKTWNYQADAWFLDGFSPAKNPELWEINLLNSVSDHTAADGTFSTYTAAGFVRRRLSNAGFNVQRIKGYKRKRHMSIGHKS
;
A
#
# COMPACT_ATOMS: atom_id res chain seq x y z
N GLN A 1 8.21 -13.83 -3.71
CA GLN A 1 8.41 -14.99 -4.61
C GLN A 1 8.28 -14.56 -6.07
N LEU A 2 7.14 -14.02 -6.52
CA LEU A 2 6.94 -13.59 -7.93
C LEU A 2 8.02 -12.62 -8.43
N TRP A 3 8.49 -11.69 -7.60
CA TRP A 3 9.56 -10.75 -7.94
C TRP A 3 10.85 -11.47 -8.34
N ILE A 4 11.20 -12.51 -7.61
CA ILE A 4 12.38 -13.35 -7.88
C ILE A 4 12.14 -14.21 -9.12
N GLU A 5 10.96 -14.81 -9.26
CA GLU A 5 10.57 -15.65 -10.40
C GLU A 5 10.59 -14.88 -11.73
N LEU A 6 10.33 -13.57 -11.70
CA LEU A 6 10.43 -12.66 -12.84
C LEU A 6 11.89 -12.24 -13.16
N GLY A 7 12.88 -12.77 -12.44
CA GLY A 7 14.31 -12.54 -12.71
C GLY A 7 14.86 -11.21 -12.18
N HIS A 8 14.12 -10.52 -11.28
CA HIS A 8 14.64 -9.30 -10.66
C HIS A 8 15.77 -9.62 -9.68
N THR A 9 16.91 -8.95 -9.85
CA THR A 9 18.12 -9.13 -9.01
C THR A 9 18.24 -8.08 -7.91
N THR A 10 17.48 -6.98 -7.99
CA THR A 10 17.45 -5.93 -6.98
C THR A 10 16.34 -6.17 -5.98
N PRO A 11 16.50 -5.76 -4.71
CA PRO A 11 15.43 -5.87 -3.73
C PRO A 11 14.17 -5.09 -4.16
N LEU A 12 13.00 -5.69 -3.95
CA LEU A 12 11.72 -4.99 -4.05
C LEU A 12 11.68 -3.90 -2.94
N LYS A 13 11.49 -2.65 -3.33
CA LYS A 13 11.25 -1.57 -2.37
C LYS A 13 9.77 -1.51 -2.03
N PHE A 14 9.46 -1.62 -0.76
CA PHE A 14 8.08 -1.55 -0.26
C PHE A 14 7.99 -0.48 0.83
N THR A 15 6.99 0.40 0.72
CA THR A 15 6.72 1.41 1.76
C THR A 15 5.25 1.34 2.13
N SER A 16 4.97 1.23 3.43
CA SER A 16 3.61 1.33 3.98
C SER A 16 3.50 2.58 4.85
N PHE A 17 2.37 3.26 4.77
CA PHE A 17 2.01 4.39 5.65
C PHE A 17 0.96 3.90 6.62
N GLU A 18 1.26 3.90 7.92
CA GLU A 18 0.41 3.31 8.94
C GLU A 18 0.27 4.22 10.15
N ALA A 19 -0.94 4.71 10.40
CA ALA A 19 -1.19 5.64 11.51
C ALA A 19 -1.27 4.92 12.87
N PHE A 20 -1.71 3.66 12.88
CA PHE A 20 -1.96 2.87 14.09
C PHE A 20 -1.37 1.47 13.92
N PRO A 21 -0.04 1.35 13.89
CA PRO A 21 0.57 0.04 13.69
C PRO A 21 0.21 -0.90 14.84
N MET A 22 -0.06 -2.14 14.48
CA MET A 22 -0.31 -3.21 15.45
C MET A 22 0.94 -3.43 16.32
N THR A 23 0.77 -3.74 17.60
CA THR A 23 1.92 -4.12 18.43
C THR A 23 2.55 -5.43 17.89
N LEU A 24 3.85 -5.63 18.11
CA LEU A 24 4.52 -6.86 17.66
C LEU A 24 3.89 -8.11 18.29
N LYS A 25 3.41 -8.00 19.52
CA LYS A 25 2.69 -9.08 20.21
C LYS A 25 1.38 -9.44 19.49
N ASP A 26 0.58 -8.44 19.14
CA ASP A 26 -0.70 -8.64 18.46
C ASP A 26 -0.49 -9.11 17.02
N MET A 27 0.54 -8.58 16.34
CA MET A 27 0.93 -9.03 15.01
C MET A 27 1.36 -10.49 15.03
N SER A 28 2.22 -10.89 15.97
CA SER A 28 2.63 -12.29 16.17
C SER A 28 1.43 -13.20 16.44
N HIS A 29 0.46 -12.72 17.25
CA HIS A 29 -0.75 -13.48 17.52
C HIS A 29 -1.62 -13.65 16.27
N ALA A 30 -1.82 -12.58 15.51
CA ALA A 30 -2.61 -12.60 14.28
C ALA A 30 -2.00 -13.55 13.23
N LEU A 31 -0.67 -13.55 13.08
CA LEU A 31 0.03 -14.37 12.10
C LEU A 31 -0.07 -15.87 12.36
N LYS A 32 -0.37 -16.31 13.59
CA LYS A 32 -0.63 -17.72 13.92
C LYS A 32 -1.82 -18.33 13.17
N ASN A 33 -2.70 -17.52 12.60
CA ASN A 33 -3.80 -17.99 11.76
C ASN A 33 -3.35 -18.53 10.39
N TRP A 34 -2.06 -18.36 10.04
CA TRP A 34 -1.46 -18.83 8.80
C TRP A 34 -0.20 -19.66 9.09
N PRO A 35 -0.37 -20.92 9.55
CA PRO A 35 0.76 -21.79 9.93
C PRO A 35 1.78 -21.99 8.82
N GLU A 36 1.33 -21.98 7.57
CA GLU A 36 2.18 -22.10 6.38
C GLU A 36 3.19 -20.95 6.22
N LEU A 37 2.92 -19.81 6.83
CA LEU A 37 3.80 -18.62 6.80
C LEU A 37 4.62 -18.47 8.08
N ASN A 38 4.61 -19.45 8.99
CA ASN A 38 5.19 -19.31 10.34
C ASN A 38 6.67 -18.91 10.32
N HIS A 39 7.48 -19.46 9.41
CA HIS A 39 8.89 -19.11 9.28
C HIS A 39 9.09 -17.65 8.88
N LEU A 40 8.29 -17.13 7.94
CA LEU A 40 8.31 -15.73 7.53
C LEU A 40 7.78 -14.80 8.64
N ALA A 41 6.78 -15.26 9.39
CA ALA A 41 6.21 -14.50 10.50
C ALA A 41 7.25 -14.29 11.62
N ILE A 42 8.02 -15.31 11.96
CA ILE A 42 9.11 -15.22 12.95
C ILE A 42 10.17 -14.22 12.47
N GLU A 43 10.65 -14.36 11.25
CA GLU A 43 11.64 -13.46 10.67
C GLU A 43 11.14 -12.01 10.65
N LEU A 44 9.89 -11.79 10.23
CA LEU A 44 9.24 -10.46 10.22
C LEU A 44 9.25 -9.82 11.61
N ILE A 45 8.78 -10.55 12.63
CA ILE A 45 8.72 -10.02 14.00
C ILE A 45 10.12 -9.69 14.52
N GLN A 46 11.11 -10.56 14.33
CA GLN A 46 12.49 -10.33 14.75
C GLN A 46 13.09 -9.08 14.11
N GLN A 47 12.85 -8.85 12.83
CA GLN A 47 13.36 -7.63 12.17
C GLN A 47 12.66 -6.38 12.68
N LEU A 48 11.37 -6.43 12.96
CA LEU A 48 10.59 -5.30 13.46
C LEU A 48 10.91 -4.94 14.93
N GLU A 49 11.54 -5.83 15.71
CA GLU A 49 12.07 -5.50 17.05
C GLU A 49 13.13 -4.40 16.99
N GLY A 50 13.90 -4.32 15.90
CA GLY A 50 14.88 -3.29 15.63
C GLY A 50 14.33 -1.97 15.06
N GLY A 51 13.03 -1.91 14.78
CA GLY A 51 12.37 -0.76 14.18
C GLY A 51 11.45 -1.14 13.02
N TRP A 52 10.76 -0.15 12.47
CA TRP A 52 9.74 -0.34 11.42
C TRP A 52 10.37 -0.47 10.01
N ALA A 53 11.41 -1.30 9.89
CA ALA A 53 12.07 -1.59 8.62
C ALA A 53 12.45 -3.08 8.53
N ILE A 54 12.39 -3.63 7.33
CA ILE A 54 12.74 -5.01 7.02
C ILE A 54 13.71 -4.97 5.86
N LYS A 55 14.84 -5.63 6.00
CA LYS A 55 15.86 -5.68 4.95
C LYS A 55 16.37 -7.09 4.75
N THR A 56 16.08 -7.63 3.57
CA THR A 56 16.61 -8.92 3.10
C THR A 56 17.33 -8.75 1.77
N SER A 57 17.86 -9.81 1.21
CA SER A 57 18.45 -9.79 -0.14
C SER A 57 17.44 -9.45 -1.24
N THR A 58 16.14 -9.65 -1.00
CA THR A 58 15.08 -9.51 -2.01
C THR A 58 14.01 -8.47 -1.66
N LEU A 59 14.03 -7.93 -0.44
CA LEU A 59 13.04 -6.95 0.05
C LEU A 59 13.72 -5.86 0.88
N ASP A 60 13.44 -4.60 0.56
CA ASP A 60 13.71 -3.42 1.39
C ASP A 60 12.37 -2.77 1.72
N ALA A 61 11.82 -3.08 2.89
CA ALA A 61 10.52 -2.59 3.30
C ALA A 61 10.63 -1.59 4.45
N ARG A 62 9.78 -0.57 4.42
CA ARG A 62 9.67 0.45 5.47
C ARG A 62 8.21 0.69 5.82
N ILE A 63 7.94 0.80 7.10
CA ILE A 63 6.64 1.23 7.63
C ILE A 63 6.83 2.63 8.20
N ILE A 64 6.23 3.61 7.56
CA ILE A 64 6.24 5.01 8.00
C ILE A 64 5.06 5.20 8.95
N VAL A 65 5.38 5.27 10.24
CA VAL A 65 4.36 5.44 11.28
C VAL A 65 3.87 6.88 11.30
N GLY A 66 2.57 7.06 11.17
CA GLY A 66 1.91 8.37 11.22
C GLY A 66 0.79 8.52 10.20
N ASP A 67 0.08 9.61 10.30
CA ASP A 67 -1.00 9.97 9.39
C ASP A 67 -0.45 10.20 7.96
N ALA A 68 -0.90 9.41 7.00
CA ALA A 68 -0.47 9.48 5.60
C ALA A 68 -0.64 10.89 4.99
N ARG A 69 -1.65 11.67 5.43
CA ARG A 69 -1.87 13.06 5.00
C ARG A 69 -0.71 14.00 5.36
N LYS A 70 0.11 13.61 6.33
CA LYS A 70 1.29 14.34 6.78
C LYS A 70 2.57 13.67 6.29
N THR A 71 2.69 12.37 6.52
CA THR A 71 3.93 11.63 6.27
C THR A 71 4.24 11.48 4.78
N LEU A 72 3.24 11.36 3.91
CA LEU A 72 3.46 11.28 2.46
C LEU A 72 4.06 12.57 1.91
N LYS A 73 3.70 13.74 2.45
CA LYS A 73 4.25 15.04 2.01
C LYS A 73 5.76 15.18 2.23
N THR A 74 6.32 14.43 3.16
CA THR A 74 7.76 14.44 3.48
C THR A 74 8.50 13.24 2.92
N TRP A 75 7.80 12.36 2.21
CA TRP A 75 8.37 11.19 1.59
C TRP A 75 9.02 11.57 0.25
N ASN A 76 10.33 11.39 0.11
CA ASN A 76 11.13 11.90 -1.01
C ASN A 76 11.37 10.86 -2.11
N TYR A 77 10.42 9.94 -2.32
CA TYR A 77 10.53 8.90 -3.33
C TYR A 77 9.32 8.93 -4.26
N GLN A 78 9.39 8.15 -5.33
CA GLN A 78 8.26 7.85 -6.20
C GLN A 78 7.97 6.36 -6.15
N ALA A 79 6.71 6.00 -6.30
CA ALA A 79 6.24 4.63 -6.37
C ALA A 79 5.84 4.26 -7.80
N ASP A 80 6.23 3.08 -8.22
CA ASP A 80 5.77 2.49 -9.49
C ASP A 80 4.36 1.91 -9.36
N ALA A 81 3.96 1.54 -8.13
CA ALA A 81 2.63 0.98 -7.88
C ALA A 81 2.12 1.35 -6.48
N TRP A 82 0.84 1.71 -6.40
CA TRP A 82 0.12 1.98 -5.16
C TRP A 82 -0.97 0.96 -4.90
N PHE A 83 -1.05 0.48 -3.67
CA PHE A 83 -2.19 -0.25 -3.13
C PHE A 83 -2.94 0.68 -2.18
N LEU A 84 -4.02 1.30 -2.67
CA LEU A 84 -4.83 2.23 -1.89
C LEU A 84 -5.91 1.44 -1.17
N ASP A 85 -5.58 0.89 -0.01
CA ASP A 85 -6.42 -0.02 0.77
C ASP A 85 -7.00 0.58 2.07
N GLY A 86 -6.99 1.89 2.17
CA GLY A 86 -7.61 2.60 3.29
C GLY A 86 -9.02 2.09 3.61
N PHE A 87 -9.50 2.32 4.83
CA PHE A 87 -10.83 1.89 5.25
C PHE A 87 -11.95 2.42 4.34
N SER A 88 -13.15 1.83 4.49
CA SER A 88 -14.32 2.22 3.69
C SER A 88 -14.45 3.74 3.56
N PRO A 89 -14.54 4.29 2.34
CA PRO A 89 -14.63 5.74 2.12
C PRO A 89 -15.78 6.43 2.86
N ALA A 90 -16.84 5.70 3.17
CA ALA A 90 -17.97 6.21 3.95
C ALA A 90 -17.67 6.33 5.45
N LYS A 91 -16.73 5.52 5.96
CA LYS A 91 -16.37 5.48 7.39
C LYS A 91 -15.06 6.22 7.69
N ASN A 92 -14.23 6.39 6.69
CA ASN A 92 -12.91 7.03 6.79
C ASN A 92 -12.68 7.92 5.56
N PRO A 93 -13.47 9.00 5.38
CA PRO A 93 -13.41 9.84 4.20
C PRO A 93 -12.09 10.61 4.05
N GLU A 94 -11.38 10.82 5.13
CA GLU A 94 -10.12 11.57 5.19
C GLU A 94 -8.98 10.90 4.41
N LEU A 95 -8.95 9.56 4.33
CA LEU A 95 -7.96 8.84 3.50
C LEU A 95 -8.28 8.91 2.00
N TRP A 96 -9.42 9.50 1.64
CA TRP A 96 -9.86 9.64 0.26
C TRP A 96 -10.02 11.11 -0.15
N GLU A 97 -9.47 12.04 0.65
CA GLU A 97 -9.48 13.47 0.35
C GLU A 97 -8.65 13.79 -0.88
N ILE A 98 -9.08 14.81 -1.62
CA ILE A 98 -8.39 15.23 -2.86
C ILE A 98 -6.92 15.59 -2.62
N ASN A 99 -6.62 16.25 -1.50
CA ASN A 99 -5.25 16.66 -1.17
C ASN A 99 -4.32 15.46 -0.96
N LEU A 100 -4.80 14.39 -0.32
CA LEU A 100 -4.02 13.16 -0.17
C LEU A 100 -3.84 12.45 -1.51
N LEU A 101 -4.90 12.37 -2.32
CA LEU A 101 -4.83 11.72 -3.63
C LEU A 101 -3.96 12.51 -4.63
N ASN A 102 -3.92 13.82 -4.53
CA ASN A 102 -2.94 14.64 -5.25
C ASN A 102 -1.51 14.29 -4.81
N SER A 103 -1.27 14.21 -3.50
CA SER A 103 0.06 13.78 -2.99
C SER A 103 0.43 12.37 -3.46
N VAL A 104 -0.52 11.44 -3.54
CA VAL A 104 -0.28 10.11 -4.13
C VAL A 104 0.15 10.26 -5.59
N SER A 105 -0.54 11.09 -6.38
CA SER A 105 -0.17 11.33 -7.77
C SER A 105 1.22 11.97 -7.90
N ASP A 106 1.53 12.98 -7.10
CA ASP A 106 2.83 13.66 -7.12
C ASP A 106 4.00 12.70 -6.85
N HIS A 107 3.74 11.69 -5.99
CA HIS A 107 4.71 10.64 -5.66
C HIS A 107 4.58 9.36 -6.52
N THR A 108 3.86 9.42 -7.62
CA THR A 108 3.76 8.32 -8.58
C THR A 108 4.76 8.54 -9.71
N ALA A 109 5.57 7.54 -10.03
CA ALA A 109 6.46 7.56 -11.18
C ALA A 109 5.67 7.71 -12.50
N ALA A 110 6.35 8.10 -13.57
CA ALA A 110 5.76 8.07 -14.91
C ALA A 110 5.26 6.65 -15.22
N ASP A 111 4.08 6.53 -15.81
CA ASP A 111 3.38 5.26 -16.04
C ASP A 111 3.08 4.40 -14.79
N GLY A 112 3.34 4.95 -13.61
CA GLY A 112 3.05 4.28 -12.34
C GLY A 112 1.56 4.02 -12.16
N THR A 113 1.23 2.96 -11.45
CA THR A 113 -0.12 2.41 -11.35
C THR A 113 -0.70 2.52 -9.95
N PHE A 114 -2.03 2.43 -9.85
CA PHE A 114 -2.68 2.17 -8.57
C PHE A 114 -3.74 1.07 -8.68
N SER A 115 -4.01 0.42 -7.56
CA SER A 115 -5.19 -0.40 -7.38
C SER A 115 -5.88 -0.10 -6.05
N THR A 116 -7.21 -0.21 -6.02
CA THR A 116 -8.00 -0.10 -4.79
C THR A 116 -9.24 -0.97 -4.86
N TYR A 117 -9.59 -1.54 -3.72
CA TYR A 117 -10.80 -2.35 -3.59
C TYR A 117 -12.10 -1.54 -3.73
N THR A 118 -12.05 -0.21 -3.60
CA THR A 118 -13.24 0.63 -3.69
C THR A 118 -13.56 1.01 -5.14
N ALA A 119 -14.85 0.99 -5.46
CA ALA A 119 -15.38 1.51 -6.73
C ALA A 119 -16.30 2.74 -6.51
N ALA A 120 -16.19 3.39 -5.35
CA ALA A 120 -16.98 4.58 -5.02
C ALA A 120 -16.77 5.69 -6.07
N GLY A 121 -17.87 6.23 -6.58
CA GLY A 121 -17.82 7.21 -7.67
C GLY A 121 -17.01 8.47 -7.35
N PHE A 122 -17.12 8.96 -6.11
CA PHE A 122 -16.38 10.14 -5.70
C PHE A 122 -14.88 9.89 -5.57
N VAL A 123 -14.46 8.70 -5.13
CA VAL A 123 -13.04 8.31 -5.08
C VAL A 123 -12.45 8.27 -6.48
N ARG A 124 -13.15 7.61 -7.42
CA ARG A 124 -12.71 7.53 -8.82
C ARG A 124 -12.57 8.92 -9.45
N ARG A 125 -13.55 9.83 -9.23
CA ARG A 125 -13.46 11.21 -9.71
C ARG A 125 -12.28 11.96 -9.12
N ARG A 126 -12.00 11.79 -7.81
CA ARG A 126 -10.85 12.42 -7.15
C ARG A 126 -9.52 11.90 -7.71
N LEU A 127 -9.39 10.59 -7.93
CA LEU A 127 -8.22 10.01 -8.56
C LEU A 127 -8.02 10.51 -10.01
N SER A 128 -9.12 10.60 -10.78
CA SER A 128 -9.03 11.21 -12.12
C SER A 128 -8.62 12.67 -12.07
N ASN A 129 -9.15 13.46 -11.14
CA ASN A 129 -8.76 14.86 -10.96
C ASN A 129 -7.31 15.02 -10.50
N ALA A 130 -6.76 14.01 -9.80
CA ALA A 130 -5.36 13.96 -9.40
C ALA A 130 -4.42 13.53 -10.55
N GLY A 131 -4.93 13.26 -11.76
CA GLY A 131 -4.12 12.95 -12.94
C GLY A 131 -3.99 11.46 -13.28
N PHE A 132 -4.81 10.59 -12.68
CA PHE A 132 -4.83 9.19 -13.06
C PHE A 132 -5.89 8.88 -14.13
N ASN A 133 -5.55 8.02 -15.06
CA ASN A 133 -6.52 7.38 -15.95
C ASN A 133 -7.17 6.21 -15.19
N VAL A 134 -8.43 6.38 -14.76
CA VAL A 134 -9.11 5.51 -13.80
C VAL A 134 -10.10 4.58 -14.50
N GLN A 135 -9.99 3.28 -14.25
CA GLN A 135 -10.90 2.25 -14.74
C GLN A 135 -11.60 1.54 -13.60
N ARG A 136 -12.91 1.27 -13.78
CA ARG A 136 -13.67 0.38 -12.91
C ARG A 136 -13.68 -1.01 -13.54
N ILE A 137 -13.17 -1.99 -12.82
CA ILE A 137 -13.11 -3.37 -13.27
C ILE A 137 -13.91 -4.29 -12.35
N LYS A 138 -14.05 -5.56 -12.74
CA LYS A 138 -14.62 -6.60 -11.88
C LYS A 138 -13.76 -6.77 -10.64
N GLY A 139 -14.38 -6.81 -9.47
CA GLY A 139 -13.72 -7.05 -8.20
C GLY A 139 -13.36 -8.51 -7.99
N TYR A 140 -12.54 -8.76 -6.96
CA TYR A 140 -12.12 -10.11 -6.59
C TYR A 140 -13.14 -10.78 -5.66
N LYS A 141 -13.36 -12.08 -5.83
CA LYS A 141 -14.32 -12.91 -5.07
C LYS A 141 -15.72 -12.28 -5.02
N ARG A 142 -16.17 -11.90 -3.81
CA ARG A 142 -17.50 -11.34 -3.55
C ARG A 142 -17.63 -9.85 -3.89
N LYS A 143 -16.55 -9.17 -4.20
CA LYS A 143 -16.59 -7.76 -4.60
C LYS A 143 -17.06 -7.62 -6.03
N ARG A 144 -18.15 -6.87 -6.25
CA ARG A 144 -18.70 -6.65 -7.59
C ARG A 144 -17.73 -5.84 -8.47
N HIS A 145 -17.13 -4.81 -7.91
CA HIS A 145 -16.22 -3.93 -8.63
C HIS A 145 -15.04 -3.47 -7.73
N MET A 146 -13.94 -3.13 -8.40
CA MET A 146 -12.78 -2.44 -7.85
C MET A 146 -12.31 -1.36 -8.85
N SER A 147 -11.35 -0.55 -8.49
CA SER A 147 -10.78 0.45 -9.37
C SER A 147 -9.27 0.25 -9.52
N ILE A 148 -8.79 0.46 -10.72
CA ILE A 148 -7.37 0.52 -11.07
C ILE A 148 -7.13 1.76 -11.90
N GLY A 149 -5.87 2.13 -12.07
CA GLY A 149 -5.47 3.19 -12.99
C GLY A 149 -3.97 3.35 -13.09
N HIS A 150 -3.56 4.23 -13.97
CA HIS A 150 -2.16 4.61 -14.16
C HIS A 150 -2.05 6.13 -14.28
N LYS A 151 -0.89 6.65 -13.95
CA LYS A 151 -0.57 8.07 -14.13
C LYS A 151 -0.34 8.33 -15.62
N SER A 152 -0.95 9.38 -16.13
CA SER A 152 -0.77 9.82 -17.52
C SER A 152 0.52 10.61 -17.69
#